data_b39b34372e44bd776aa3d3c186af5660
#
_entry.id   b39b34372e44bd776aa3d3c186af5660
#
_cell.length_a   1.000
_cell.length_b   1.000
_cell.length_c   1.000
_cell.angle_alpha   90.00
_cell.angle_beta   90.00
_cell.angle_gamma   90.00
#
_symmetry.space_group_name_H-M   'P 1'
#
loop_
_entity.id
_entity.type
_entity.pdbx_description
1 polymer ?
#
loop_
_entity_poly.entity_id
_entity_poly.type
_entity_poly.pdbx_seq_one_letter_code
_entity_poly.pdbx_strand_id
1 'polypeptide(L)'
;MMTSDPIADMLTRIRNSLMARHEKVDIPASKLKAEVARILKEEGYIQSYKTIEEGPQGVLRLFLRKSTDGTQVILGIERVSKPGRRIYVNKDQIPRVQGGLGINILSTSRGLMTGRQAIRVGVGGEILANVW
;
A
#
# COMPACT_ATOMS: atom_id res chain seq x y z
N MET A 1 24.83 10.17 -1.53
CA MET A 1 23.76 9.76 -2.43
C MET A 1 22.57 9.23 -1.64
N MET A 2 21.42 9.74 -1.91
CA MET A 2 20.21 9.29 -1.19
C MET A 2 19.58 8.08 -1.88
N THR A 3 19.30 7.05 -1.11
CA THR A 3 18.55 5.91 -1.60
C THR A 3 17.09 6.30 -1.73
N SER A 4 16.54 6.13 -2.91
CA SER A 4 15.15 6.44 -3.19
C SER A 4 14.26 5.26 -2.80
N ASP A 5 13.18 5.52 -2.08
CA ASP A 5 12.15 4.53 -1.77
C ASP A 5 10.77 5.14 -2.08
N PRO A 6 10.32 5.02 -3.35
CA PRO A 6 9.03 5.57 -3.75
C PRO A 6 7.84 5.00 -2.99
N ILE A 7 7.91 3.74 -2.59
CA ILE A 7 6.84 3.12 -1.80
C ILE A 7 6.78 3.74 -0.40
N ALA A 8 7.92 3.89 0.26
CA ALA A 8 7.98 4.55 1.57
C ALA A 8 7.44 5.98 1.49
N ASP A 9 7.80 6.72 0.44
CA ASP A 9 7.29 8.08 0.23
C ASP A 9 5.77 8.07 0.07
N MET A 10 5.22 7.14 -0.71
CA MET A 10 3.78 7.00 -0.88
C MET A 10 3.08 6.73 0.46
N LEU A 11 3.60 5.78 1.25
CA LEU A 11 3.01 5.44 2.54
C LEU A 11 3.06 6.61 3.51
N THR A 12 4.16 7.36 3.50
CA THR A 12 4.32 8.55 4.34
C THR A 12 3.31 9.64 3.96
N ARG A 13 3.11 9.87 2.67
CA ARG A 13 2.12 10.84 2.18
C ARG A 13 0.71 10.45 2.61
N ILE A 14 0.37 9.17 2.51
CA ILE A 14 -0.94 8.67 2.96
C ILE A 14 -1.08 8.90 4.46
N ARG A 15 -0.07 8.52 5.25
CA ARG A 15 -0.09 8.67 6.70
C ARG A 15 -0.28 10.13 7.11
N ASN A 16 0.50 11.02 6.51
CA ASN A 16 0.42 12.46 6.83
C ASN A 16 -0.94 13.04 6.45
N SER A 17 -1.51 12.64 5.31
CA SER A 17 -2.83 13.10 4.88
C SER A 17 -3.93 12.63 5.82
N LEU A 18 -3.83 11.39 6.32
CA LEU A 18 -4.77 10.86 7.30
C LEU A 18 -4.69 11.63 8.63
N MET A 19 -3.48 11.93 9.09
CA MET A 19 -3.28 12.71 10.31
C MET A 19 -3.83 14.13 10.18
N ALA A 20 -3.69 14.73 9.01
CA ALA A 20 -4.21 16.06 8.71
C ALA A 20 -5.70 16.04 8.34
N ARG A 21 -6.31 14.86 8.27
CA ARG A 21 -7.73 14.65 7.92
C ARG A 21 -8.08 15.19 6.53
N HIS A 22 -7.15 15.07 5.58
CA HIS A 22 -7.41 15.40 4.19
C HIS A 22 -8.32 14.36 3.55
N GLU A 23 -9.09 14.78 2.56
CA GLU A 23 -9.98 13.88 1.81
C GLU A 23 -9.26 13.17 0.69
N LYS A 24 -8.16 13.72 0.22
CA LYS A 24 -7.39 13.18 -0.89
C LYS A 24 -5.92 13.44 -0.70
N VAL A 25 -5.09 12.65 -1.40
CA VAL A 25 -3.65 12.83 -1.41
C VAL A 25 -3.13 12.58 -2.82
N ASP A 26 -2.24 13.47 -3.28
CA ASP A 26 -1.60 13.36 -4.58
C ASP A 26 -0.19 12.81 -4.44
N ILE A 27 0.15 11.86 -5.30
CA ILE A 27 1.42 11.14 -5.27
C ILE A 27 1.96 11.10 -6.70
N PRO A 28 3.27 11.26 -6.91
CA PRO A 28 3.83 11.04 -8.25
C PRO A 28 3.46 9.66 -8.77
N ALA A 29 2.92 9.58 -9.98
CA ALA A 29 2.37 8.34 -10.51
C ALA A 29 3.45 7.35 -10.91
N SER A 30 3.15 6.05 -10.74
CA SER A 30 3.93 4.95 -11.30
C SER A 30 3.03 3.73 -11.34
N LYS A 31 3.41 2.74 -12.15
CA LYS A 31 2.64 1.49 -12.23
C LYS A 31 2.60 0.77 -10.88
N LEU A 32 3.73 0.73 -10.19
CA LEU A 32 3.82 0.06 -8.89
C LEU A 32 2.91 0.73 -7.86
N LYS A 33 2.94 2.06 -7.79
CA LYS A 33 2.09 2.80 -6.85
C LYS A 33 0.61 2.65 -7.17
N ALA A 34 0.26 2.61 -8.46
CA ALA A 34 -1.13 2.37 -8.88
C ALA A 34 -1.60 0.98 -8.44
N GLU A 35 -0.73 -0.03 -8.50
CA GLU A 35 -1.05 -1.37 -8.03
C GLU A 35 -1.24 -1.41 -6.52
N VAL A 36 -0.44 -0.67 -5.76
CA VAL A 36 -0.64 -0.53 -4.31
C VAL A 36 -2.00 0.13 -4.03
N ALA A 37 -2.33 1.18 -4.76
CA ALA A 37 -3.62 1.88 -4.62
C ALA A 37 -4.79 0.94 -4.94
N ARG A 38 -4.65 0.10 -5.98
CA ARG A 38 -5.66 -0.89 -6.33
C ARG A 38 -5.95 -1.83 -5.17
N ILE A 39 -4.91 -2.35 -4.54
CA ILE A 39 -5.05 -3.25 -3.39
C ILE A 39 -5.72 -2.53 -2.22
N LEU A 40 -5.29 -1.30 -1.92
CA LEU A 40 -5.89 -0.52 -0.84
C LEU A 40 -7.38 -0.28 -1.08
N LYS A 41 -7.77 -0.03 -2.32
CA LYS A 41 -9.19 0.15 -2.68
C LYS A 41 -9.96 -1.17 -2.54
N GLU A 42 -9.43 -2.25 -3.10
CA GLU A 42 -10.10 -3.56 -3.05
C GLU A 42 -10.30 -4.04 -1.62
N GLU A 43 -9.36 -3.74 -0.73
CA GLU A 43 -9.43 -4.14 0.67
C GLU A 43 -10.19 -3.12 1.54
N GLY A 44 -10.71 -2.07 0.94
CA GLY A 44 -11.56 -1.11 1.62
C GLY A 44 -10.84 -0.04 2.43
N TYR A 45 -9.54 0.13 2.26
CA TYR A 45 -8.77 1.11 3.01
C TYR A 45 -8.83 2.51 2.41
N ILE A 46 -9.05 2.63 1.10
CA ILE A 46 -9.31 3.91 0.45
C ILE A 46 -10.60 3.82 -0.34
N GLN A 47 -11.20 4.95 -0.65
CA GLN A 47 -12.45 5.01 -1.39
C GLN A 47 -12.24 4.73 -2.86
N SER A 48 -11.25 5.40 -3.48
CA SER A 48 -10.94 5.25 -4.90
C SER A 48 -9.61 5.90 -5.21
N TYR A 49 -9.17 5.78 -6.44
CA TYR A 49 -7.97 6.43 -6.93
C TYR A 49 -8.13 6.71 -8.43
N LYS A 50 -7.38 7.68 -8.93
CA LYS A 50 -7.31 7.94 -10.37
C LYS A 50 -5.95 8.49 -10.73
N THR A 51 -5.56 8.30 -11.99
CA THR A 51 -4.34 8.90 -12.54
C THR A 51 -4.72 10.16 -13.30
N ILE A 52 -4.00 11.25 -13.04
CA ILE A 52 -4.19 12.55 -13.68
C ILE A 52 -2.96 12.83 -14.51
N GLU A 53 -3.16 13.17 -15.78
CA GLU A 53 -2.06 13.55 -16.66
C GLU A 53 -1.64 14.98 -16.38
N GLU A 54 -0.69 15.11 -15.45
CA GLU A 54 -0.19 16.40 -15.01
C GLU A 54 1.32 16.28 -14.81
N GLY A 55 2.10 17.11 -15.50
CA GLY A 55 3.54 17.02 -15.48
C GLY A 55 4.06 15.82 -16.28
N PRO A 56 5.38 15.58 -16.26
CA PRO A 56 6.00 14.55 -17.12
C PRO A 56 5.67 13.12 -16.71
N GLN A 57 5.35 12.88 -15.45
CA GLN A 57 5.14 11.51 -14.93
C GLN A 57 3.67 11.25 -14.58
N GLY A 58 2.87 12.29 -14.44
CA GLY A 58 1.50 12.18 -14.00
C GLY A 58 1.37 12.16 -12.48
N VAL A 59 0.14 12.27 -12.02
CA VAL A 59 -0.20 12.27 -10.60
C VAL A 59 -1.20 11.16 -10.32
N LEU A 60 -0.93 10.39 -9.29
CA LEU A 60 -1.85 9.39 -8.76
C LEU A 60 -2.58 10.04 -7.59
N ARG A 61 -3.89 10.23 -7.72
CA ARG A 61 -4.72 10.83 -6.68
C ARG A 61 -5.51 9.76 -5.97
N LEU A 62 -5.30 9.64 -4.66
CA LEU A 62 -6.05 8.72 -3.81
C LEU A 62 -7.14 9.49 -3.07
N PHE A 63 -8.36 8.96 -3.10
CA PHE A 63 -9.48 9.51 -2.33
C PHE A 63 -9.60 8.69 -1.05
N LEU A 64 -9.34 9.34 0.08
CA LEU A 64 -9.25 8.68 1.37
C LEU A 64 -10.65 8.40 1.91
N ARG A 65 -10.78 7.31 2.67
CA ARG A 65 -12.05 6.88 3.20
C ARG A 65 -12.15 7.25 4.67
N LYS A 66 -13.31 7.76 5.06
CA LYS A 66 -13.65 8.00 6.46
C LYS A 66 -14.78 7.06 6.85
N SER A 67 -14.76 6.55 8.08
CA SER A 67 -15.89 5.81 8.61
C SER A 67 -17.01 6.79 8.96
N THR A 68 -18.22 6.26 9.11
CA THR A 68 -19.41 7.08 9.40
C THR A 68 -19.34 7.78 10.76
N ASP A 69 -18.56 7.24 11.69
CA ASP A 69 -18.41 7.82 13.03
C ASP A 69 -17.19 8.75 13.13
N GLY A 70 -16.51 9.05 12.02
CA GLY A 70 -15.36 9.94 11.98
C GLY A 70 -14.05 9.29 12.35
N THR A 71 -14.01 7.99 12.66
CA THR A 71 -12.77 7.29 12.94
C THR A 71 -11.99 7.03 11.66
N GLN A 72 -10.68 6.84 11.78
CA GLN A 72 -9.83 6.53 10.64
C GLN A 72 -9.99 5.07 10.26
N VAL A 73 -10.08 4.80 8.96
CA VAL A 73 -10.15 3.44 8.43
C VAL A 73 -8.77 2.78 8.45
N ILE A 74 -7.71 3.56 8.18
CA ILE A 74 -6.34 3.08 8.30
C ILE A 74 -5.81 3.50 9.66
N LEU A 75 -5.51 2.52 10.52
CA LEU A 75 -4.94 2.76 11.85
C LEU A 75 -3.42 2.75 11.82
N GLY A 76 -2.85 1.97 10.91
CA GLY A 76 -1.40 1.91 10.74
C GLY A 76 -1.03 1.53 9.33
N ILE A 77 0.10 2.02 8.88
CA ILE A 77 0.65 1.74 7.56
C ILE A 77 2.17 1.81 7.68
N GLU A 78 2.84 0.71 7.33
CA GLU A 78 4.29 0.65 7.50
C GLU A 78 4.98 -0.01 6.32
N ARG A 79 6.17 0.47 6.01
CA ARG A 79 7.08 -0.12 5.03
C ARG A 79 7.77 -1.30 5.69
N VAL A 80 7.74 -2.48 5.06
CA VAL A 80 8.41 -3.68 5.58
C VAL A 80 9.74 -3.86 4.86
N SER A 81 9.73 -4.19 3.58
CA SER A 81 10.93 -4.31 2.76
C SER A 81 11.48 -2.92 2.44
N LYS A 82 12.79 -2.76 2.49
CA LYS A 82 13.44 -1.47 2.21
C LYS A 82 14.57 -1.69 1.21
N PRO A 83 15.00 -0.67 0.46
CA PRO A 83 16.08 -0.85 -0.52
C PRO A 83 17.34 -1.49 0.04
N GLY A 84 17.72 -1.17 1.27
CA GLY A 84 18.88 -1.76 1.94
C GLY A 84 18.60 -3.02 2.73
N ARG A 85 17.35 -3.44 2.82
CA ARG A 85 16.94 -4.60 3.60
C ARG A 85 15.64 -5.18 3.06
N ARG A 86 15.76 -6.06 2.07
CA ARG A 86 14.63 -6.72 1.45
C ARG A 86 14.15 -7.89 2.31
N ILE A 87 12.84 -8.03 2.44
CA ILE A 87 12.20 -9.10 3.22
C ILE A 87 11.39 -9.97 2.27
N TYR A 88 11.82 -11.22 2.13
CA TYR A 88 11.15 -12.22 1.28
C TYR A 88 10.58 -13.33 2.15
N VAL A 89 9.44 -13.85 1.77
CA VAL A 89 8.81 -14.97 2.47
C VAL A 89 8.31 -16.02 1.49
N ASN A 90 8.35 -17.28 1.92
CA ASN A 90 7.71 -18.37 1.21
C ASN A 90 6.21 -18.34 1.46
N LYS A 91 5.45 -19.02 0.62
CA LYS A 91 3.99 -19.12 0.77
C LYS A 91 3.55 -19.64 2.15
N ASP A 92 4.39 -20.49 2.78
CA ASP A 92 4.07 -21.07 4.09
C ASP A 92 4.51 -20.19 5.26
N GLN A 93 5.18 -19.08 4.98
CA GLN A 93 5.78 -18.20 5.99
C GLN A 93 5.20 -16.79 5.97
N ILE A 94 4.13 -16.57 5.22
CA ILE A 94 3.51 -15.24 5.13
C ILE A 94 2.86 -14.91 6.48
N PRO A 95 3.34 -13.85 7.17
CA PRO A 95 2.82 -13.53 8.48
C PRO A 95 1.44 -12.88 8.40
N ARG A 96 0.69 -12.98 9.49
CA ARG A 96 -0.57 -12.24 9.62
C ARG A 96 -0.28 -10.86 10.16
N VAL A 97 -1.07 -9.87 9.72
CA VAL A 97 -0.98 -8.51 10.21
C VAL A 97 -2.11 -8.29 11.21
N GLN A 98 -1.76 -7.89 12.44
CA GLN A 98 -2.73 -7.63 13.50
C GLN A 98 -3.73 -8.78 13.69
N GLY A 99 -3.21 -10.02 13.78
CA GLY A 99 -4.04 -11.20 13.98
C GLY A 99 -4.99 -11.51 12.83
N GLY A 100 -4.71 -11.01 11.64
CA GLY A 100 -5.54 -11.21 10.45
C GLY A 100 -6.51 -10.07 10.17
N LEU A 101 -6.53 -9.02 11.01
CA LEU A 101 -7.38 -7.84 10.79
C LEU A 101 -6.82 -6.91 9.73
N GLY A 102 -5.50 -6.89 9.55
CA GLY A 102 -4.84 -6.09 8.53
C GLY A 102 -4.42 -6.92 7.33
N ILE A 103 -3.69 -6.26 6.43
CA ILE A 103 -3.15 -6.90 5.22
C ILE A 103 -1.67 -6.63 5.12
N ASN A 104 -0.95 -7.55 4.46
CA ASN A 104 0.35 -7.25 3.89
C ASN A 104 0.20 -7.17 2.37
N ILE A 105 1.06 -6.37 1.76
CA ILE A 105 1.10 -6.21 0.30
C ILE A 105 2.39 -6.85 -0.16
N LEU A 106 2.29 -7.89 -0.99
CA LEU A 106 3.41 -8.64 -1.50
C LEU A 106 3.64 -8.38 -2.97
N SER A 107 4.91 -8.30 -3.35
CA SER A 107 5.32 -8.34 -4.75
C SER A 107 5.71 -9.77 -5.07
N THR A 108 4.96 -10.41 -5.97
CA THR A 108 5.14 -11.81 -6.34
C THR A 108 5.46 -11.93 -7.83
N SER A 109 5.80 -13.13 -8.25
CA SER A 109 6.01 -13.42 -9.68
C SER A 109 4.73 -13.22 -10.51
N ARG A 110 3.57 -13.16 -9.87
CA ARG A 110 2.28 -12.94 -10.52
C ARG A 110 1.72 -11.54 -10.26
N GLY A 111 2.56 -10.60 -9.85
CA GLY A 111 2.17 -9.22 -9.58
C GLY A 111 1.97 -8.93 -8.10
N LEU A 112 1.50 -7.73 -7.81
CA LEU A 112 1.20 -7.34 -6.44
C LEU A 112 -0.12 -7.95 -5.97
N MET A 113 -0.11 -8.45 -4.75
CA MET A 113 -1.30 -9.03 -4.13
C MET A 113 -1.18 -9.00 -2.61
N THR A 114 -2.28 -9.24 -1.91
CA THR A 114 -2.24 -9.39 -0.47
C THR A 114 -1.63 -10.74 -0.11
N GLY A 115 -1.14 -10.85 1.13
CA GLY A 115 -0.62 -12.13 1.64
C GLY A 115 -1.67 -13.23 1.59
N ARG A 116 -2.93 -12.91 1.86
CA ARG A 116 -4.03 -13.87 1.80
C ARG A 116 -4.23 -14.41 0.39
N GLN A 117 -4.16 -13.52 -0.61
CA GLN A 117 -4.24 -13.93 -2.02
C GLN A 117 -3.04 -14.77 -2.43
N ALA A 118 -1.84 -14.39 -1.96
CA ALA A 118 -0.61 -15.13 -2.25
C ALA A 118 -0.68 -16.56 -1.71
N ILE A 119 -1.19 -16.74 -0.50
CA ILE A 119 -1.42 -18.08 0.08
C ILE A 119 -2.38 -18.87 -0.79
N ARG A 120 -3.47 -18.26 -1.22
CA ARG A 120 -4.49 -18.92 -2.06
C ARG A 120 -3.93 -19.34 -3.40
N VAL A 121 -3.11 -18.49 -4.01
CA VAL A 121 -2.48 -18.79 -5.31
C VAL A 121 -1.30 -19.75 -5.14
N GLY A 122 -0.71 -19.81 -3.96
CA GLY A 122 0.42 -20.70 -3.67
C GLY A 122 1.76 -20.11 -4.04
N VAL A 123 1.94 -18.79 -3.84
CA VAL A 123 3.21 -18.11 -4.13
C VAL A 123 3.69 -17.32 -2.93
N GLY A 124 5.00 -17.19 -2.80
CA GLY A 124 5.63 -16.25 -1.86
C GLY A 124 6.07 -15.00 -2.60
N GLY A 125 6.75 -14.12 -1.90
CA GLY A 125 7.26 -12.91 -2.51
C GLY A 125 7.88 -11.96 -1.51
N GLU A 126 8.11 -10.74 -1.97
CA GLU A 126 8.65 -9.68 -1.14
C GLU A 126 7.52 -8.95 -0.43
N ILE A 127 7.62 -8.80 0.88
CA ILE A 127 6.63 -8.05 1.65
C ILE A 127 6.98 -6.55 1.52
N LEU A 128 6.15 -5.80 0.80
CA LEU A 128 6.37 -4.38 0.60
C LEU A 128 5.91 -3.56 1.80
N ALA A 129 4.73 -3.86 2.32
CA ALA A 129 4.12 -3.04 3.35
C ALA A 129 3.08 -3.82 4.13
N ASN A 130 2.77 -3.32 5.33
CA ASN A 130 1.64 -3.78 6.14
C ASN A 130 0.67 -2.61 6.33
N VAL A 131 -0.62 -2.90 6.29
CA VAL A 131 -1.69 -1.93 6.50
C VAL A 131 -2.75 -2.54 7.42
N TRP A 132 -3.20 -1.75 8.37
CA TRP A 132 -4.28 -2.21 9.26
C TRP A 132 -5.15 -1.05 9.77
#